data_007ef3900eea69fd1cb0217d2bfa30cd
#
_entry.id   007ef3900eea69fd1cb0217d2bfa30cd
#
_cell.length_a   1.000
_cell.length_b   1.000
_cell.length_c   1.000
_cell.angle_alpha   90.00
_cell.angle_beta   90.00
_cell.angle_gamma   90.00
#
_symmetry.space_group_name_H-M   'P 1'
#
loop_
_entity.id
_entity.type
_entity.pdbx_description
1 polymer ?
#
loop_
_entity_poly.entity_id
_entity_poly.type
_entity_poly.pdbx_seq_one_letter_code
_entity_poly.pdbx_strand_id
1 'polypeptide(L)'
;MVRRVALVGASSTGKTTVYELLKSKLPTRGFQQWQFVNESTRTVAKFGFPINEAGTTETQLAISSFHLEALLRPHSIILDRCYLDLVVYSKHMPALSQQGLDFIEDTWKRVQEEYTHYIYFPIEFDAVEDGQRSIDEAWRKIIDEEFQWQLDLTDRHYLTVTGSPLQRVDQILNYIK
;
A
#
# COMPACT_ATOMS: atom_id res chain seq x y z
N MET A 1 4.96 12.87 17.93
CA MET A 1 3.99 11.80 17.57
C MET A 1 4.59 10.97 16.47
N VAL A 2 4.53 9.64 16.56
CA VAL A 2 4.97 8.73 15.49
C VAL A 2 3.96 8.84 14.34
N ARG A 3 4.45 8.98 13.11
CA ARG A 3 3.60 9.03 11.91
C ARG A 3 3.79 7.77 11.07
N ARG A 4 2.69 7.21 10.61
CA ARG A 4 2.65 6.06 9.71
C ARG A 4 1.93 6.46 8.44
N VAL A 5 2.71 6.70 7.39
CA VAL A 5 2.25 7.20 6.09
C VAL A 5 2.21 6.04 5.10
N ALA A 6 1.04 5.70 4.62
CA ALA A 6 0.81 4.60 3.69
C ALA A 6 0.62 5.12 2.26
N LEU A 7 1.40 4.60 1.31
CA LEU A 7 1.20 4.81 -0.12
C LEU A 7 0.29 3.69 -0.64
N VAL A 8 -0.92 4.02 -1.07
CA VAL A 8 -1.96 3.05 -1.46
C VAL A 8 -2.46 3.29 -2.88
N GLY A 9 -3.05 2.27 -3.48
CA GLY A 9 -3.61 2.29 -4.85
C GLY A 9 -3.27 1.04 -5.64
N ALA A 10 -3.90 0.86 -6.79
CA ALA A 10 -3.72 -0.29 -7.67
C ALA A 10 -2.26 -0.49 -8.14
N SER A 11 -1.96 -1.65 -8.73
CA SER A 11 -0.63 -1.91 -9.32
C SER A 11 -0.30 -0.89 -10.42
N SER A 12 0.99 -0.64 -10.67
CA SER A 12 1.49 0.24 -11.74
C SER A 12 0.96 1.68 -11.73
N THR A 13 0.70 2.27 -10.54
CA THR A 13 0.29 3.68 -10.38
C THR A 13 1.45 4.61 -10.01
N GLY A 14 2.70 4.10 -10.00
CA GLY A 14 3.90 4.89 -9.71
C GLY A 14 4.26 5.04 -8.23
N LYS A 15 3.60 4.31 -7.31
CA LYS A 15 3.91 4.32 -5.87
C LYS A 15 5.39 4.09 -5.57
N THR A 16 5.95 2.99 -6.06
CA THR A 16 7.35 2.62 -5.81
C THR A 16 8.33 3.67 -6.35
N THR A 17 8.05 4.29 -7.50
CA THR A 17 8.87 5.39 -8.05
C THR A 17 8.88 6.59 -7.09
N VAL A 18 7.72 7.00 -6.61
CA VAL A 18 7.59 8.10 -5.66
C VAL A 18 8.20 7.74 -4.30
N TYR A 19 8.01 6.50 -3.84
CA TYR A 19 8.62 5.97 -2.63
C TYR A 19 10.16 6.08 -2.65
N GLU A 20 10.82 5.67 -3.72
CA GLU A 20 12.28 5.78 -3.85
C GLU A 20 12.74 7.25 -3.92
N LEU A 21 11.98 8.12 -4.57
CA LEU A 21 12.25 9.56 -4.55
C LEU A 21 12.08 10.17 -3.16
N LEU A 22 11.06 9.79 -2.41
CA LEU A 22 10.88 10.21 -1.01
C LEU A 22 12.06 9.78 -0.15
N LYS A 23 12.50 8.53 -0.30
CA LYS A 23 13.63 7.96 0.41
C LYS A 23 14.93 8.76 0.19
N SER A 24 15.13 9.27 -1.02
CA SER A 24 16.29 10.10 -1.34
C SER A 24 16.15 11.55 -0.86
N LYS A 25 14.94 12.11 -0.82
CA LYS A 25 14.71 13.54 -0.54
C LYS A 25 14.36 13.86 0.91
N LEU A 26 13.71 12.96 1.64
CA LEU A 26 13.29 13.20 3.02
C LEU A 26 14.43 13.57 3.97
N PRO A 27 15.61 12.90 3.94
CA PRO A 27 16.71 13.25 4.83
C PRO A 27 17.18 14.71 4.67
N THR A 28 17.15 15.25 3.45
CA THR A 28 17.58 16.64 3.17
C THR A 28 16.53 17.69 3.55
N ARG A 29 15.31 17.25 3.88
CA ARG A 29 14.16 18.10 4.24
C ARG A 29 13.82 18.08 5.75
N GLY A 30 14.71 17.57 6.60
CA GLY A 30 14.51 17.55 8.05
C GLY A 30 13.82 16.26 8.59
N PHE A 31 13.70 15.24 7.77
CA PHE A 31 13.06 13.96 8.13
C PHE A 31 14.06 12.81 8.30
N GLN A 32 15.24 13.07 8.89
CA GLN A 32 16.36 12.12 8.99
C GLN A 32 16.01 10.85 9.79
N GLN A 33 15.03 10.92 10.68
CA GLN A 33 14.65 9.79 11.54
C GLN A 33 13.54 8.91 10.95
N TRP A 34 13.05 9.22 9.76
CA TRP A 34 12.01 8.44 9.11
C TRP A 34 12.59 7.14 8.53
N GLN A 35 11.86 6.06 8.75
CA GLN A 35 12.18 4.76 8.17
C GLN A 35 11.29 4.46 6.97
N PHE A 36 11.75 3.58 6.11
CA PHE A 36 11.07 3.17 4.89
C PHE A 36 10.79 1.67 4.96
N VAL A 37 9.55 1.29 4.66
CA VAL A 37 9.09 -0.09 4.63
C VAL A 37 8.74 -0.46 3.19
N ASN A 38 9.52 -1.36 2.61
CA ASN A 38 9.34 -1.81 1.24
C ASN A 38 8.10 -2.69 1.08
N GLU A 39 7.61 -2.81 -0.14
CA GLU A 39 6.52 -3.70 -0.53
C GLU A 39 6.81 -5.15 -0.13
N SER A 40 6.01 -5.70 0.79
CA SER A 40 6.18 -7.07 1.31
C SER A 40 5.77 -8.15 0.31
N THR A 41 4.86 -7.86 -0.62
CA THR A 41 4.41 -8.80 -1.66
C THR A 41 5.58 -9.37 -2.48
N ARG A 42 6.56 -8.54 -2.84
CA ARG A 42 7.76 -9.00 -3.55
C ARG A 42 8.64 -9.91 -2.71
N THR A 43 8.68 -9.71 -1.41
CA THR A 43 9.42 -10.58 -0.48
C THR A 43 8.75 -11.95 -0.40
N VAL A 44 7.43 -11.98 -0.25
CA VAL A 44 6.64 -13.21 -0.20
C VAL A 44 6.75 -14.00 -1.52
N ALA A 45 6.70 -13.30 -2.67
CA ALA A 45 6.88 -13.91 -3.99
C ALA A 45 8.25 -14.61 -4.15
N LYS A 46 9.33 -14.06 -3.57
CA LYS A 46 10.67 -14.71 -3.59
C LYS A 46 10.69 -16.05 -2.85
N PHE A 47 9.78 -16.29 -1.92
CA PHE A 47 9.61 -17.58 -1.25
C PHE A 47 8.68 -18.54 -2.00
N GLY A 48 8.25 -18.18 -3.22
CA GLY A 48 7.44 -19.04 -4.09
C GLY A 48 5.93 -18.96 -3.84
N PHE A 49 5.46 -18.03 -3.01
CA PHE A 49 4.03 -17.81 -2.85
C PHE A 49 3.43 -17.17 -4.10
N PRO A 50 2.26 -17.64 -4.58
CA PRO A 50 1.56 -17.01 -5.69
C PRO A 50 1.06 -15.62 -5.26
N ILE A 51 1.11 -14.64 -6.16
CA ILE A 51 0.72 -13.24 -5.89
C ILE A 51 -0.33 -12.75 -6.88
N ASN A 52 -0.85 -11.56 -6.67
CA ASN A 52 -1.90 -10.91 -7.45
C ASN A 52 -3.17 -11.79 -7.49
N GLU A 53 -3.76 -11.98 -8.65
CA GLU A 53 -5.00 -12.76 -8.86
C GLU A 53 -4.86 -14.23 -8.45
N ALA A 54 -3.64 -14.77 -8.46
CA ALA A 54 -3.33 -16.14 -8.03
C ALA A 54 -3.05 -16.25 -6.52
N GLY A 55 -3.10 -15.14 -5.77
CA GLY A 55 -2.82 -15.13 -4.34
C GLY A 55 -3.77 -16.03 -3.54
N THR A 56 -3.24 -16.68 -2.50
CA THR A 56 -3.97 -17.60 -1.64
C THR A 56 -4.10 -17.06 -0.21
N THR A 57 -4.84 -17.75 0.63
CA THR A 57 -4.94 -17.44 2.07
C THR A 57 -3.54 -17.37 2.72
N GLU A 58 -2.68 -18.36 2.43
CA GLU A 58 -1.32 -18.41 2.97
C GLU A 58 -0.47 -17.22 2.51
N THR A 59 -0.62 -16.80 1.24
CA THR A 59 0.03 -15.61 0.72
C THR A 59 -0.36 -14.37 1.51
N GLN A 60 -1.65 -14.17 1.72
CA GLN A 60 -2.17 -13.00 2.42
C GLN A 60 -1.79 -13.00 3.90
N LEU A 61 -1.79 -14.15 4.58
CA LEU A 61 -1.33 -14.27 5.96
C LEU A 61 0.17 -13.96 6.09
N ALA A 62 0.99 -14.42 5.12
CA ALA A 62 2.41 -14.10 5.10
C ALA A 62 2.64 -12.59 4.93
N ILE A 63 1.93 -11.93 3.99
CA ILE A 63 2.02 -10.48 3.80
C ILE A 63 1.52 -9.72 5.04
N SER A 64 0.43 -10.19 5.67
CA SER A 64 -0.12 -9.62 6.91
C SER A 64 0.94 -9.51 8.00
N SER A 65 1.76 -10.55 8.19
CA SER A 65 2.82 -10.57 9.20
C SER A 65 3.83 -9.43 9.04
N PHE A 66 4.21 -9.10 7.80
CA PHE A 66 5.11 -7.99 7.50
C PHE A 66 4.47 -6.63 7.81
N HIS A 67 3.19 -6.45 7.50
CA HIS A 67 2.50 -5.20 7.78
C HIS A 67 2.31 -4.99 9.29
N LEU A 68 1.98 -6.04 10.04
CA LEU A 68 1.87 -5.97 11.50
C LEU A 68 3.22 -5.66 12.16
N GLU A 69 4.31 -6.30 11.69
CA GLU A 69 5.68 -5.97 12.16
C GLU A 69 6.01 -4.49 11.94
N ALA A 70 5.70 -3.97 10.76
CA ALA A 70 5.99 -2.57 10.43
C ALA A 70 5.29 -1.58 11.38
N LEU A 71 4.08 -1.90 11.84
CA LEU A 71 3.33 -1.05 12.79
C LEU A 71 3.93 -1.02 14.20
N LEU A 72 4.76 -2.00 14.56
CA LEU A 72 5.45 -2.04 15.86
C LEU A 72 6.70 -1.15 15.92
N ARG A 73 7.14 -0.57 14.79
CA ARG A 73 8.34 0.26 14.75
C ARG A 73 8.15 1.54 15.55
N PRO A 74 9.14 1.93 16.38
CA PRO A 74 9.02 3.10 17.25
C PRO A 74 9.25 4.44 16.52
N HIS A 75 9.57 4.41 15.24
CA HIS A 75 9.88 5.58 14.42
C HIS A 75 8.75 5.91 13.45
N SER A 76 8.72 7.15 12.95
CA SER A 76 7.87 7.50 11.82
C SER A 76 8.28 6.73 10.57
N ILE A 77 7.32 6.19 9.85
CA ILE A 77 7.55 5.32 8.69
C ILE A 77 6.76 5.77 7.47
N ILE A 78 7.35 5.52 6.29
CA ILE A 78 6.63 5.52 5.01
C ILE A 78 6.59 4.09 4.51
N LEU A 79 5.39 3.62 4.17
CA LEU A 79 5.14 2.27 3.69
C LEU A 79 4.79 2.30 2.18
N ASP A 80 5.51 1.51 1.39
CA ASP A 80 5.07 1.16 0.03
C ASP A 80 4.08 0.00 0.18
N ARG A 81 2.79 0.32 0.18
CA ARG A 81 1.63 -0.47 0.59
C ARG A 81 1.44 -0.59 2.11
N CYS A 82 0.23 -0.94 2.52
CA CYS A 82 -0.12 -1.09 3.94
C CYS A 82 -1.17 -2.21 4.12
N TYR A 83 -1.70 -2.35 5.33
CA TYR A 83 -2.70 -3.38 5.62
C TYR A 83 -4.02 -3.18 4.81
N LEU A 84 -4.33 -1.95 4.40
CA LEU A 84 -5.47 -1.68 3.53
C LEU A 84 -5.33 -2.37 2.17
N ASP A 85 -4.11 -2.48 1.62
CA ASP A 85 -3.85 -3.24 0.40
C ASP A 85 -4.28 -4.71 0.54
N LEU A 86 -4.02 -5.34 1.71
CA LEU A 86 -4.49 -6.70 1.97
C LEU A 86 -6.01 -6.79 1.90
N VAL A 87 -6.73 -5.87 2.55
CA VAL A 87 -8.20 -5.86 2.54
C VAL A 87 -8.72 -5.74 1.10
N VAL A 88 -8.21 -4.75 0.37
CA VAL A 88 -8.64 -4.48 -1.01
C VAL A 88 -8.41 -5.69 -1.92
N TYR A 89 -7.19 -6.20 -1.96
CA TYR A 89 -6.85 -7.32 -2.84
C TYR A 89 -7.56 -8.62 -2.42
N SER A 90 -7.68 -8.89 -1.13
CA SER A 90 -8.28 -10.14 -0.61
C SER A 90 -9.74 -10.30 -1.02
N LYS A 91 -10.51 -9.24 -1.10
CA LYS A 91 -11.91 -9.26 -1.53
C LYS A 91 -12.11 -9.74 -2.96
N HIS A 92 -11.08 -9.64 -3.78
CA HIS A 92 -11.12 -9.96 -5.20
C HIS A 92 -10.25 -11.17 -5.58
N MET A 93 -9.71 -11.91 -4.59
CA MET A 93 -8.90 -13.11 -4.83
C MET A 93 -9.74 -14.38 -4.78
N PRO A 94 -9.95 -15.09 -5.92
CA PRO A 94 -10.85 -16.27 -5.94
C PRO A 94 -10.36 -17.43 -5.07
N ALA A 95 -9.05 -17.54 -4.83
CA ALA A 95 -8.45 -18.63 -4.07
C ALA A 95 -8.37 -18.33 -2.55
N LEU A 96 -8.89 -17.19 -2.10
CA LEU A 96 -8.91 -16.85 -0.69
C LEU A 96 -10.09 -17.54 0.00
N SER A 97 -9.83 -18.21 1.12
CA SER A 97 -10.90 -18.79 1.94
C SER A 97 -11.67 -17.70 2.69
N GLN A 98 -12.95 -17.96 2.99
CA GLN A 98 -13.77 -17.02 3.79
C GLN A 98 -13.13 -16.75 5.16
N GLN A 99 -12.58 -17.76 5.82
CA GLN A 99 -11.88 -17.61 7.10
C GLN A 99 -10.64 -16.69 6.98
N GLY A 100 -9.93 -16.79 5.85
CA GLY A 100 -8.80 -15.91 5.55
C GLY A 100 -9.24 -14.45 5.37
N LEU A 101 -10.32 -14.23 4.65
CA LEU A 101 -10.90 -12.90 4.46
C LEU A 101 -11.37 -12.30 5.81
N ASP A 102 -12.11 -13.07 6.60
CA ASP A 102 -12.61 -12.64 7.91
C ASP A 102 -11.44 -12.24 8.83
N PHE A 103 -10.35 -13.03 8.84
CA PHE A 103 -9.15 -12.70 9.62
C PHE A 103 -8.54 -11.37 9.17
N ILE A 104 -8.43 -11.14 7.88
CA ILE A 104 -7.84 -9.90 7.33
C ILE A 104 -8.71 -8.69 7.68
N GLU A 105 -10.03 -8.79 7.50
CA GLU A 105 -10.95 -7.70 7.81
C GLU A 105 -11.02 -7.40 9.30
N ASP A 106 -11.03 -8.42 10.16
CA ASP A 106 -11.05 -8.24 11.62
C ASP A 106 -9.71 -7.67 12.13
N THR A 107 -8.60 -8.05 11.51
CA THR A 107 -7.29 -7.45 11.82
C THR A 107 -7.26 -5.99 11.38
N TRP A 108 -7.78 -5.68 10.18
CA TRP A 108 -7.88 -4.31 9.69
C TRP A 108 -8.64 -3.40 10.67
N LYS A 109 -9.80 -3.81 11.17
CA LYS A 109 -10.57 -3.06 12.16
C LYS A 109 -9.76 -2.71 13.42
N ARG A 110 -8.76 -3.53 13.77
CA ARG A 110 -7.89 -3.31 14.95
C ARG A 110 -6.73 -2.36 14.66
N VAL A 111 -6.20 -2.36 13.42
CA VAL A 111 -4.94 -1.67 13.10
C VAL A 111 -5.13 -0.42 12.24
N GLN A 112 -6.31 -0.17 11.68
CA GLN A 112 -6.55 0.97 10.79
C GLN A 112 -6.22 2.32 11.43
N GLU A 113 -6.44 2.45 12.75
CA GLU A 113 -6.16 3.67 13.50
C GLU A 113 -4.66 3.95 13.69
N GLU A 114 -3.81 2.97 13.43
CA GLU A 114 -2.35 3.13 13.50
C GLU A 114 -1.78 3.93 12.32
N TYR A 115 -2.49 3.98 11.19
CA TYR A 115 -2.08 4.76 10.03
C TYR A 115 -2.53 6.20 10.19
N THR A 116 -1.58 7.14 10.16
CA THR A 116 -1.85 8.56 10.38
C THR A 116 -2.19 9.30 9.09
N HIS A 117 -1.69 8.82 7.94
CA HIS A 117 -1.89 9.45 6.64
C HIS A 117 -2.00 8.37 5.55
N TYR A 118 -2.97 8.52 4.67
CA TYR A 118 -3.07 7.75 3.43
C TYR A 118 -2.76 8.65 2.24
N ILE A 119 -1.93 8.15 1.34
CA ILE A 119 -1.59 8.80 0.07
C ILE A 119 -2.10 7.89 -1.04
N TYR A 120 -3.14 8.30 -1.71
CA TYR A 120 -3.76 7.54 -2.76
C TYR A 120 -3.20 7.91 -4.13
N PHE A 121 -2.86 6.87 -4.89
CA PHE A 121 -2.32 6.95 -6.24
C PHE A 121 -3.34 6.39 -7.23
N PRO A 122 -4.13 7.23 -7.89
CA PRO A 122 -5.10 6.79 -8.89
C PRO A 122 -4.40 6.22 -10.13
N ILE A 123 -5.14 5.47 -10.95
CA ILE A 123 -4.68 5.03 -12.27
C ILE A 123 -4.66 6.25 -13.21
N GLU A 124 -3.47 6.69 -13.63
CA GLU A 124 -3.29 7.79 -14.59
C GLU A 124 -2.63 7.33 -15.89
N PHE A 125 -2.14 6.08 -15.95
CA PHE A 125 -1.44 5.52 -17.12
C PHE A 125 -1.59 4.00 -17.15
N ASP A 126 -1.32 3.42 -18.32
CA ASP A 126 -1.39 1.97 -18.54
C ASP A 126 -0.38 1.20 -17.69
N ALA A 127 -0.67 -0.07 -17.45
CA ALA A 127 0.24 -0.95 -16.73
C ALA A 127 1.53 -1.17 -17.52
N VAL A 128 2.66 -1.19 -16.80
CA VAL A 128 3.95 -1.59 -17.35
C VAL A 128 4.24 -3.02 -16.90
N GLU A 129 4.49 -3.92 -17.85
CA GLU A 129 4.85 -5.30 -17.59
C GLU A 129 6.24 -5.37 -16.93
N ASP A 130 6.31 -5.94 -15.73
CA ASP A 130 7.56 -6.19 -14.99
C ASP A 130 7.68 -7.66 -14.53
N GLY A 131 6.81 -8.54 -15.04
CA GLY A 131 6.75 -9.96 -14.69
C GLY A 131 6.24 -10.27 -13.28
N GLN A 132 5.87 -9.26 -12.50
CA GLN A 132 5.37 -9.42 -11.13
C GLN A 132 4.03 -8.74 -10.88
N ARG A 133 3.65 -7.77 -11.71
CA ARG A 133 2.42 -7.00 -11.59
C ARG A 133 1.37 -7.53 -12.54
N SER A 134 0.12 -7.50 -12.11
CA SER A 134 -0.98 -7.71 -13.03
C SER A 134 -0.98 -6.62 -14.10
N ILE A 135 -1.09 -7.04 -15.36
CA ILE A 135 -1.33 -6.18 -16.53
C ILE A 135 -2.79 -6.20 -16.96
N ASP A 136 -3.65 -6.95 -16.27
CA ASP A 136 -5.08 -6.96 -16.51
C ASP A 136 -5.68 -5.62 -16.09
N GLU A 137 -6.05 -4.82 -17.08
CA GLU A 137 -6.63 -3.49 -16.88
C GLU A 137 -8.01 -3.56 -16.20
N ALA A 138 -8.80 -4.60 -16.47
CA ALA A 138 -10.10 -4.77 -15.82
C ALA A 138 -9.91 -5.05 -14.32
N TRP A 139 -8.97 -5.94 -13.99
CA TRP A 139 -8.61 -6.21 -12.60
C TRP A 139 -8.08 -4.96 -11.90
N ARG A 140 -7.17 -4.23 -12.53
CA ARG A 140 -6.61 -2.99 -11.96
C ARG A 140 -7.70 -1.97 -11.64
N LYS A 141 -8.70 -1.84 -12.52
CA LYS A 141 -9.81 -0.91 -12.35
C LYS A 141 -10.70 -1.29 -11.16
N ILE A 142 -11.03 -2.57 -11.04
CA ILE A 142 -11.78 -3.11 -9.89
C ILE A 142 -11.03 -2.83 -8.58
N ILE A 143 -9.72 -3.06 -8.55
CA ILE A 143 -8.88 -2.80 -7.39
C ILE A 143 -8.83 -1.30 -7.06
N ASP A 144 -8.74 -0.44 -8.06
CA ASP A 144 -8.71 1.02 -7.88
C ASP A 144 -10.03 1.56 -7.31
N GLU A 145 -11.17 1.09 -7.83
CA GLU A 145 -12.51 1.41 -7.34
C GLU A 145 -12.69 0.94 -5.87
N GLU A 146 -12.19 -0.25 -5.52
CA GLU A 146 -12.23 -0.75 -4.16
C GLU A 146 -11.36 0.09 -3.21
N PHE A 147 -10.16 0.56 -3.64
CA PHE A 147 -9.36 1.48 -2.84
C PHE A 147 -10.10 2.77 -2.54
N GLN A 148 -10.74 3.38 -3.53
CA GLN A 148 -11.50 4.61 -3.33
C GLN A 148 -12.63 4.39 -2.33
N TRP A 149 -13.39 3.31 -2.50
CA TRP A 149 -14.49 2.96 -1.59
C TRP A 149 -14.02 2.72 -0.15
N GLN A 150 -12.92 1.99 0.03
CA GLN A 150 -12.35 1.73 1.36
C GLN A 150 -11.80 3.00 2.02
N LEU A 151 -11.15 3.88 1.26
CA LEU A 151 -10.64 5.14 1.77
C LEU A 151 -11.79 6.08 2.19
N ASP A 152 -12.87 6.13 1.43
CA ASP A 152 -14.06 6.92 1.77
C ASP A 152 -14.78 6.41 3.02
N LEU A 153 -14.66 5.11 3.33
CA LEU A 153 -15.17 4.52 4.58
C LEU A 153 -14.31 4.85 5.81
N THR A 154 -13.06 5.27 5.61
CA THR A 154 -12.25 5.73 6.72
C THR A 154 -12.69 7.14 7.11
N ASP A 155 -12.82 7.43 8.41
CA ASP A 155 -13.07 8.80 8.89
C ASP A 155 -11.84 9.72 8.74
N ARG A 156 -10.85 9.30 7.97
CA ARG A 156 -9.57 9.99 7.79
C ARG A 156 -9.48 10.64 6.42
N HIS A 157 -9.07 11.89 6.42
CA HIS A 157 -8.69 12.54 5.17
C HIS A 157 -7.49 11.82 4.54
N TYR A 158 -7.56 11.57 3.25
CA TYR A 158 -6.44 11.07 2.46
C TYR A 158 -6.05 12.09 1.38
N LEU A 159 -4.80 12.02 0.94
CA LEU A 159 -4.30 12.84 -0.15
C LEU A 159 -4.30 12.03 -1.44
N THR A 160 -5.03 12.49 -2.44
CA THR A 160 -4.88 12.00 -3.82
C THR A 160 -3.74 12.74 -4.50
N VAL A 161 -2.73 12.01 -4.99
CA VAL A 161 -1.58 12.60 -5.69
C VAL A 161 -1.64 12.35 -7.19
N THR A 162 -1.37 13.39 -7.98
CA THR A 162 -1.44 13.36 -9.44
C THR A 162 -0.23 14.05 -10.07
N GLY A 163 -0.01 13.83 -11.36
CA GLY A 163 1.04 14.47 -12.14
C GLY A 163 2.39 13.72 -12.10
N SER A 164 3.46 14.43 -12.39
CA SER A 164 4.82 13.84 -12.44
C SER A 164 5.29 13.31 -11.08
N PRO A 165 6.24 12.35 -11.05
CA PRO A 165 6.76 11.81 -9.78
C PRO A 165 7.29 12.88 -8.83
N LEU A 166 7.92 13.94 -9.33
CA LEU A 166 8.42 15.04 -8.50
C LEU A 166 7.30 15.88 -7.91
N GLN A 167 6.26 16.17 -8.69
CA GLN A 167 5.06 16.88 -8.21
C GLN A 167 4.36 16.09 -7.10
N ARG A 168 4.20 14.77 -7.27
CA ARG A 168 3.62 13.90 -6.25
C ARG A 168 4.45 13.91 -4.95
N VAL A 169 5.79 13.86 -5.06
CA VAL A 169 6.67 13.99 -3.88
C VAL A 169 6.44 15.31 -3.15
N ASP A 170 6.36 16.44 -3.88
CA ASP A 170 6.15 17.75 -3.24
C ASP A 170 4.75 17.85 -2.59
N GLN A 171 3.70 17.28 -3.21
CA GLN A 171 2.36 17.16 -2.61
C GLN A 171 2.42 16.38 -1.29
N ILE A 172 3.08 15.23 -1.28
CA ILE A 172 3.23 14.38 -0.08
C ILE A 172 3.99 15.11 1.02
N LEU A 173 5.14 15.71 0.69
CA LEU A 173 5.97 16.43 1.66
C LEU A 173 5.23 17.62 2.30
N ASN A 174 4.33 18.27 1.57
CA ASN A 174 3.50 19.34 2.11
C ASN A 174 2.37 18.81 3.01
N TYR A 175 1.85 17.63 2.71
CA TYR A 175 0.75 17.00 3.46
C TYR A 175 1.20 16.39 4.80
N ILE A 176 2.40 15.81 4.85
CA ILE A 176 2.93 15.14 6.04
C ILE A 176 3.74 16.05 6.97
N LYS A 177 3.79 17.36 6.72
CA LYS A 177 4.39 18.34 7.63
C LYS A 177 3.55 18.50 8.87
#